data_acd6aa5d5131fb8845e21726fb5ece60
#
_entry.id   acd6aa5d5131fb8845e21726fb5ece60
#
_cell.length_a   1.000
_cell.length_b   1.000
_cell.length_c   1.000
_cell.angle_alpha   90.00
_cell.angle_beta   90.00
_cell.angle_gamma   90.00
#
_symmetry.space_group_name_H-M   'P 1'
#
loop_
_entity.id
_entity.type
_entity.pdbx_description
1 polymer ?
#
loop_
_entity_poly.entity_id
_entity_poly.type
_entity_poly.pdbx_seq_one_letter_code
_entity_poly.pdbx_strand_id
1 'polypeptide(L)'
;MAVAVAIAMIAAHLPKHGEGSASASTSAPAPITSPEPTTADQAFRVADLFCRPDATKDTWQRELSPYLTPAAWQLYSTVTPANVPCAGVQDDGAAVGDQQTDTDQAFQFTASTGGPITITLHRDTRHAPWLVSYINLGS
;
A
#
# COMPACT_ATOMS: atom_id res chain seq x y z
N MET A 1 -32.71 -56.33 22.19
CA MET A 1 -32.54 -55.86 21.99
C MET A 1 -31.95 -55.00 21.72
N ALA A 2 -31.85 -54.50 21.49
CA ALA A 2 -31.39 -53.68 21.24
C ALA A 2 -30.91 -52.87 21.06
N VAL A 3 -30.85 -52.74 21.05
CA VAL A 3 -30.41 -52.02 20.85
C VAL A 3 -29.87 -51.21 20.59
N ALA A 4 -29.83 -50.91 20.48
CA ALA A 4 -29.29 -50.07 20.23
C ALA A 4 -28.83 -49.38 19.97
N VAL A 5 -28.99 -49.36 19.92
CA VAL A 5 -28.51 -48.63 19.66
C VAL A 5 -27.93 -47.93 19.42
N ALA A 6 -27.89 -47.71 19.35
CA ALA A 6 -27.30 -46.97 19.16
C ALA A 6 -26.84 -46.32 18.85
N ILE A 7 -27.01 -46.33 18.70
CA ILE A 7 -26.55 -45.63 18.42
C ILE A 7 -26.01 -44.93 18.18
N ALA A 8 -26.00 -44.69 18.09
CA ALA A 8 -25.50 -43.89 17.86
C ALA A 8 -25.10 -43.21 17.77
N MET A 9 -25.19 -43.30 17.71
CA MET A 9 -24.72 -42.43 17.56
C MET A 9 -24.22 -41.68 17.27
N ILE A 10 -24.32 -41.67 17.06
CA ILE A 10 -23.79 -40.85 16.80
C ILE A 10 -23.29 -40.08 16.56
N ALA A 11 -23.49 -40.13 16.60
CA ALA A 11 -22.94 -39.21 16.37
C ALA A 11 -22.48 -38.49 16.16
N ALA A 12 -22.81 -38.64 16.35
CA ALA A 12 -22.28 -37.76 16.23
C ALA A 12 -21.79 -37.17 16.04
N HIS A 13 -21.97 -37.30 16.15
CA HIS A 13 -21.32 -36.43 16.00
C HIS A 13 -20.78 -35.86 15.71
N LEU A 14 -21.02 -35.84 15.88
CA LEU A 14 -20.33 -35.11 15.78
C LEU A 14 -19.85 -34.47 15.42
N PRO A 15 -20.09 -34.51 15.48
CA PRO A 15 -19.52 -33.69 15.29
C PRO A 15 -19.18 -33.15 14.98
N LYS A 16 -19.40 -33.23 15.17
CA LYS A 16 -18.84 -32.58 15.05
C LYS A 16 -18.53 -32.09 14.56
N HIS A 17 -19.07 -32.18 14.70
CA HIS A 17 -18.67 -31.48 14.28
C HIS A 17 -18.41 -30.98 13.94
N GLY A 18 -19.11 -31.35 14.23
CA GLY A 18 -18.68 -30.55 14.12
C GLY A 18 -18.55 -30.26 13.81
N GLU A 19 -18.81 -30.10 13.95
CA GLU A 19 -18.36 -29.38 13.86
C GLU A 19 -18.00 -28.93 13.61
N GLY A 20 -18.54 -29.42 13.75
CA GLY A 20 -17.96 -28.58 13.73
C GLY A 20 -17.69 -28.31 13.42
N SER A 21 -17.97 -28.28 13.49
CA SER A 21 -17.36 -27.59 13.40
C SER A 21 -17.01 -27.17 13.11
N ALA A 22 -17.29 -27.28 13.27
CA ALA A 22 -16.66 -26.51 13.20
C ALA A 22 -16.29 -26.07 12.93
N SER A 23 -16.52 -26.00 13.00
CA SER A 23 -15.84 -25.28 12.93
C SER A 23 -15.39 -24.83 12.70
N ALA A 24 -15.54 -24.77 12.85
CA ALA A 24 -14.87 -24.04 12.77
C ALA A 24 -14.38 -23.67 12.50
N SER A 25 -14.36 -23.46 12.41
CA SER A 25 -13.60 -22.87 12.18
C SER A 25 -13.20 -22.37 12.09
N THR A 26 -13.21 -22.29 12.25
CA THR A 26 -12.50 -21.61 12.30
C THR A 26 -12.04 -21.07 12.10
N SER A 27 -12.14 -20.84 12.00
CA SER A 27 -11.50 -20.15 11.78
C SER A 27 -10.72 -19.70 12.02
N ALA A 28 -10.27 -20.04 11.78
CA ALA A 28 -9.21 -19.54 12.02
C ALA A 28 -9.09 -18.48 11.52
N PRO A 29 -8.85 -17.76 12.00
CA PRO A 29 -8.70 -16.72 11.49
C PRO A 29 -7.66 -16.66 10.85
N ALA A 30 -7.99 -16.55 9.97
CA ALA A 30 -7.12 -16.13 9.20
C ALA A 30 -6.24 -15.25 9.84
N PRO A 31 -5.20 -15.45 9.59
CA PRO A 31 -4.25 -14.66 9.99
C PRO A 31 -4.56 -13.46 9.33
N ILE A 32 -4.56 -12.50 9.93
CA ILE A 32 -4.71 -11.40 9.44
C ILE A 32 -3.60 -11.04 8.75
N THR A 33 -3.58 -11.20 7.55
CA THR A 33 -2.63 -10.61 6.76
C THR A 33 -3.02 -9.22 6.70
N SER A 34 -2.14 -8.35 6.96
CA SER A 34 -2.30 -6.97 6.62
C SER A 34 -2.61 -6.91 5.14
N PRO A 35 -3.60 -6.13 4.75
CA PRO A 35 -3.86 -5.94 3.35
C PRO A 35 -2.64 -5.33 2.68
N GLU A 36 -2.42 -5.67 1.44
CA GLU A 36 -1.36 -5.04 0.67
C GLU A 36 -1.58 -3.53 0.63
N PRO A 37 -0.51 -2.74 0.66
CA PRO A 37 -0.64 -1.30 0.55
C PRO A 37 -1.34 -0.94 -0.76
N THR A 38 -2.27 -0.01 -0.68
CA THR A 38 -2.92 0.49 -1.88
C THR A 38 -1.97 1.42 -2.64
N THR A 39 -2.34 1.78 -3.86
CA THR A 39 -1.57 2.77 -4.61
C THR A 39 -1.54 4.11 -3.88
N ALA A 40 -2.63 4.49 -3.22
CA ALA A 40 -2.66 5.72 -2.44
C ALA A 40 -1.69 5.64 -1.27
N ASP A 41 -1.60 4.48 -0.60
CA ASP A 41 -0.65 4.30 0.50
C ASP A 41 0.79 4.42 0.02
N GLN A 42 1.08 3.81 -1.13
CA GLN A 42 2.41 3.90 -1.72
C GLN A 42 2.74 5.33 -2.11
N ALA A 43 1.79 6.03 -2.70
CA ALA A 43 1.97 7.43 -3.09
C ALA A 43 2.24 8.29 -1.85
N PHE A 44 1.50 8.07 -0.78
CA PHE A 44 1.73 8.80 0.47
C PHE A 44 3.13 8.53 1.01
N ARG A 45 3.55 7.27 1.01
CA ARG A 45 4.88 6.92 1.49
C ARG A 45 5.96 7.67 0.71
N VAL A 46 5.80 7.73 -0.61
CA VAL A 46 6.80 8.41 -1.44
C VAL A 46 6.75 9.91 -1.21
N ALA A 47 5.55 10.49 -1.09
CA ALA A 47 5.43 11.92 -0.82
C ALA A 47 6.11 12.28 0.51
N ASP A 48 5.88 11.47 1.53
CA ASP A 48 6.47 11.68 2.84
C ASP A 48 8.00 11.54 2.79
N LEU A 49 8.49 10.54 2.07
CA LEU A 49 9.94 10.35 1.90
C LEU A 49 10.57 11.48 1.11
N PHE A 50 9.88 12.00 0.11
CA PHE A 50 10.41 13.06 -0.74
C PHE A 50 10.48 14.40 0.00
N CYS A 51 9.47 14.70 0.81
CA CYS A 51 9.36 15.98 1.51
C CYS A 51 10.05 15.93 2.86
N ARG A 52 11.33 15.67 2.86
CA ARG A 52 12.14 15.62 4.09
C ARG A 52 13.42 16.42 3.90
N PRO A 53 13.33 17.75 3.98
CA PRO A 53 14.49 18.59 3.75
C PRO A 53 15.62 18.38 4.76
N ASP A 54 15.31 17.76 5.90
CA ASP A 54 16.32 17.50 6.93
C ASP A 54 17.06 16.18 6.73
N ALA A 55 16.66 15.36 5.77
CA ALA A 55 17.30 14.07 5.55
C ALA A 55 18.66 14.28 4.87
N THR A 56 19.60 13.38 5.16
CA THR A 56 20.86 13.40 4.40
C THR A 56 20.57 12.89 3.00
N LYS A 57 21.40 13.32 2.04
CA LYS A 57 21.19 12.93 0.65
C LYS A 57 21.26 11.41 0.47
N ASP A 58 22.21 10.76 1.13
CA ASP A 58 22.37 9.32 1.00
C ASP A 58 21.14 8.57 1.52
N THR A 59 20.65 8.96 2.68
CA THR A 59 19.45 8.33 3.25
C THR A 59 18.24 8.58 2.37
N TRP A 60 18.06 9.81 1.93
CA TRP A 60 16.95 10.23 1.11
C TRP A 60 16.91 9.43 -0.20
N GLN A 61 18.06 9.32 -0.87
CA GLN A 61 18.14 8.58 -2.13
C GLN A 61 17.91 7.08 -1.92
N ARG A 62 18.50 6.52 -0.88
CA ARG A 62 18.39 5.10 -0.61
C ARG A 62 16.94 4.69 -0.32
N GLU A 63 16.22 5.56 0.38
CA GLU A 63 14.84 5.25 0.75
C GLU A 63 13.85 5.51 -0.39
N LEU A 64 14.15 6.45 -1.27
CA LEU A 64 13.27 6.76 -2.39
C LEU A 64 13.47 5.84 -3.59
N SER A 65 14.71 5.47 -3.88
CA SER A 65 15.02 4.79 -5.13
C SER A 65 14.19 3.54 -5.40
N PRO A 66 13.85 2.71 -4.39
CA PRO A 66 13.06 1.50 -4.68
C PRO A 66 11.66 1.79 -5.20
N TYR A 67 11.16 2.99 -5.01
CA TYR A 67 9.80 3.35 -5.39
C TYR A 67 9.72 4.05 -6.74
N LEU A 68 10.86 4.38 -7.34
CA LEU A 68 10.90 5.22 -8.54
C LEU A 68 11.16 4.38 -9.79
N THR A 69 10.58 4.83 -10.91
CA THR A 69 10.97 4.27 -12.20
C THR A 69 12.41 4.66 -12.49
N PRO A 70 13.12 3.93 -13.39
CA PRO A 70 14.47 4.34 -13.76
C PRO A 70 14.57 5.77 -14.27
N ALA A 71 13.58 6.20 -15.05
CA ALA A 71 13.57 7.57 -15.56
C ALA A 71 13.37 8.59 -14.43
N ALA A 72 12.48 8.28 -13.48
CA ALA A 72 12.27 9.15 -12.33
C ALA A 72 13.53 9.20 -11.47
N TRP A 73 14.19 8.07 -11.29
CA TRP A 73 15.44 8.05 -10.53
C TRP A 73 16.49 8.97 -11.15
N GLN A 74 16.62 8.92 -12.48
CA GLN A 74 17.57 9.81 -13.14
C GLN A 74 17.21 11.28 -12.90
N LEU A 75 15.92 11.59 -12.88
CA LEU A 75 15.49 12.95 -12.67
C LEU A 75 15.75 13.43 -11.24
N TYR A 76 15.50 12.59 -10.25
CA TYR A 76 15.56 12.99 -8.86
C TYR A 76 16.88 12.69 -8.17
N SER A 77 17.76 11.88 -8.77
CA SER A 77 19.03 11.52 -8.15
C SER A 77 19.98 12.73 -7.97
N THR A 78 19.74 13.80 -8.71
CA THR A 78 20.55 15.01 -8.59
C THR A 78 19.98 16.01 -7.60
N VAL A 79 18.81 15.73 -7.03
CA VAL A 79 18.17 16.65 -6.10
C VAL A 79 18.83 16.55 -4.73
N THR A 80 19.03 17.70 -4.12
CA THR A 80 19.51 17.78 -2.74
C THR A 80 18.29 17.95 -1.84
N PRO A 81 18.09 17.09 -0.83
CA PRO A 81 16.89 17.18 0.01
C PRO A 81 16.64 18.55 0.61
N ALA A 82 17.70 19.25 1.00
CA ALA A 82 17.55 20.59 1.59
C ALA A 82 16.90 21.59 0.64
N ASN A 83 16.93 21.31 -0.66
CA ASN A 83 16.33 22.19 -1.65
C ASN A 83 14.91 21.82 -2.00
N VAL A 84 14.39 20.72 -1.42
CA VAL A 84 13.00 20.31 -1.61
C VAL A 84 12.12 21.22 -0.76
N PRO A 85 11.17 21.94 -1.36
CA PRO A 85 10.46 22.98 -0.62
C PRO A 85 9.31 22.47 0.24
N CYS A 86 9.01 21.19 0.24
CA CYS A 86 7.89 20.65 0.99
C CYS A 86 8.32 19.93 2.24
N ALA A 87 7.44 19.91 3.23
CA ALA A 87 7.63 19.18 4.47
C ALA A 87 6.27 18.90 5.11
N GLY A 88 6.19 17.83 5.90
CA GLY A 88 4.98 17.55 6.66
C GLY A 88 3.80 17.13 5.80
N VAL A 89 3.99 16.08 5.01
CA VAL A 89 2.91 15.58 4.15
C VAL A 89 1.84 14.92 5.00
N GLN A 90 0.58 15.23 4.69
CA GLN A 90 -0.56 14.66 5.39
C GLN A 90 -1.15 13.52 4.58
N ASP A 91 -1.67 12.52 5.26
CA ASP A 91 -2.24 11.35 4.62
C ASP A 91 -3.69 11.65 4.20
N ASP A 92 -3.84 12.61 3.32
CA ASP A 92 -5.14 13.06 2.84
C ASP A 92 -5.26 12.89 1.32
N GLY A 93 -4.58 11.90 0.78
CA GLY A 93 -4.48 11.72 -0.67
C GLY A 93 -5.79 11.56 -1.37
N ALA A 94 -5.94 12.28 -2.47
CA ALA A 94 -7.08 12.19 -3.34
C ALA A 94 -6.61 11.91 -4.75
N ALA A 95 -7.30 11.02 -5.45
CA ALA A 95 -6.98 10.75 -6.85
C ALA A 95 -7.21 12.01 -7.67
N VAL A 96 -6.27 12.33 -8.55
CA VAL A 96 -6.35 13.52 -9.38
C VAL A 96 -5.99 13.17 -10.82
N GLY A 97 -6.44 14.02 -11.73
CA GLY A 97 -6.15 13.83 -13.15
C GLY A 97 -7.13 12.90 -13.82
N ASP A 98 -7.02 12.82 -15.14
CA ASP A 98 -7.95 12.07 -15.96
C ASP A 98 -7.51 10.63 -16.20
N GLN A 99 -6.34 10.26 -15.68
CA GLN A 99 -5.73 9.01 -16.08
C GLN A 99 -5.66 8.00 -14.95
N GLN A 100 -6.78 7.73 -14.33
CA GLN A 100 -6.83 6.67 -13.34
C GLN A 100 -7.13 5.39 -14.09
N THR A 101 -6.08 4.69 -14.49
CA THR A 101 -6.18 3.47 -15.29
C THR A 101 -5.51 2.30 -14.58
N ASP A 102 -5.49 1.15 -15.23
CA ASP A 102 -4.80 -0.03 -14.69
C ASP A 102 -3.29 0.14 -14.66
N THR A 103 -2.74 1.11 -15.40
CA THR A 103 -1.29 1.30 -15.47
C THR A 103 -0.82 2.68 -15.03
N ASP A 104 -1.74 3.60 -14.79
CA ASP A 104 -1.36 4.97 -14.43
C ASP A 104 -2.33 5.54 -13.43
N GLN A 105 -1.82 6.10 -12.36
CA GLN A 105 -2.62 6.74 -11.33
C GLN A 105 -1.86 7.92 -10.75
N ALA A 106 -2.59 8.91 -10.23
CA ALA A 106 -1.98 10.05 -9.58
C ALA A 106 -2.79 10.41 -8.34
N PHE A 107 -2.10 10.81 -7.30
CA PHE A 107 -2.70 11.22 -6.04
C PHE A 107 -2.06 12.52 -5.57
N GLN A 108 -2.88 13.39 -4.99
CA GLN A 108 -2.39 14.65 -4.47
C GLN A 108 -2.58 14.69 -2.96
N PHE A 109 -1.57 15.19 -2.27
CA PHE A 109 -1.54 15.29 -0.81
C PHE A 109 -1.25 16.72 -0.41
N THR A 110 -1.71 17.10 0.79
CA THR A 110 -1.38 18.39 1.37
C THR A 110 -0.09 18.27 2.14
N ALA A 111 0.78 19.26 1.99
CA ALA A 111 1.98 19.36 2.83
C ALA A 111 1.83 20.57 3.73
N SER A 112 2.35 20.47 4.95
CA SER A 112 2.31 21.59 5.89
C SER A 112 3.08 22.79 5.36
N THR A 113 4.11 22.54 4.59
CA THR A 113 4.93 23.57 3.98
C THR A 113 5.12 23.21 2.52
N GLY A 114 5.09 24.19 1.65
CA GLY A 114 5.40 23.95 0.24
C GLY A 114 4.23 23.66 -0.66
N GLY A 115 3.02 23.65 -0.13
CA GLY A 115 1.82 23.44 -0.92
C GLY A 115 1.55 21.99 -1.24
N PRO A 116 0.63 21.72 -2.17
CA PRO A 116 0.29 20.34 -2.48
C PRO A 116 1.41 19.62 -3.22
N ILE A 117 1.43 18.29 -3.06
CA ILE A 117 2.36 17.45 -3.79
C ILE A 117 1.56 16.36 -4.51
N THR A 118 1.82 16.16 -5.78
CA THR A 118 1.16 15.16 -6.59
C THR A 118 2.15 14.06 -6.95
N ILE A 119 1.78 12.82 -6.66
CA ILE A 119 2.59 11.64 -6.97
C ILE A 119 1.92 10.89 -8.10
N THR A 120 2.63 10.74 -9.21
CA THR A 120 2.14 9.97 -10.35
C THR A 120 2.80 8.60 -10.33
N LEU A 121 1.99 7.57 -10.41
CA LEU A 121 2.43 6.18 -10.39
C LEU A 121 2.20 5.55 -11.75
N HIS A 122 3.09 4.66 -12.12
CA HIS A 122 3.01 3.94 -13.38
C HIS A 122 3.46 2.49 -13.18
N ARG A 123 2.89 1.60 -13.96
CA ARG A 123 3.39 0.23 -14.10
C ARG A 123 3.25 -0.19 -15.56
N ASP A 124 4.17 -1.05 -15.99
CA ASP A 124 4.22 -1.42 -17.41
C ASP A 124 3.06 -2.33 -17.82
N THR A 125 2.60 -3.15 -16.90
CA THR A 125 1.44 -4.03 -17.13
C THR A 125 0.62 -4.06 -15.87
N ARG A 126 -0.60 -4.57 -15.96
CA ARG A 126 -1.49 -4.62 -14.80
C ARG A 126 -0.99 -5.57 -13.71
N HIS A 127 0.02 -6.36 -13.97
CA HIS A 127 0.61 -7.26 -12.97
C HIS A 127 1.99 -6.81 -12.50
N ALA A 128 2.52 -5.76 -13.07
CA ALA A 128 3.82 -5.23 -12.67
C ALA A 128 3.68 -4.38 -11.40
N PRO A 129 4.75 -4.21 -10.63
CA PRO A 129 4.68 -3.34 -9.46
C PRO A 129 4.50 -1.89 -9.87
N TRP A 130 3.75 -1.16 -9.05
CA TRP A 130 3.58 0.27 -9.24
C TRP A 130 4.86 1.00 -8.83
N LEU A 131 5.31 1.92 -9.66
CA LEU A 131 6.47 2.76 -9.36
C LEU A 131 6.10 4.21 -9.64
N VAL A 132 6.77 5.11 -8.94
CA VAL A 132 6.52 6.54 -9.14
C VAL A 132 7.27 7.00 -10.38
N SER A 133 6.53 7.58 -11.30
CA SER A 133 7.08 8.10 -12.55
C SER A 133 7.33 9.59 -12.50
N TYR A 134 6.63 10.32 -11.62
CA TYR A 134 6.79 11.76 -11.54
C TYR A 134 6.29 12.29 -10.20
N ILE A 135 6.94 13.32 -9.70
CA ILE A 135 6.57 14.02 -8.48
C ILE A 135 6.43 15.49 -8.85
N ASN A 136 5.26 16.05 -8.61
CA ASN A 136 5.00 17.45 -8.94
C ASN A 136 4.67 18.22 -7.67
N LEU A 137 5.34 19.34 -7.48
CA LEU A 137 5.09 20.21 -6.34
C LEU A 137 4.28 21.40 -6.83
N GLY A 138 3.24 21.71 -6.09
CA GLY A 138 2.36 22.81 -6.43
C GLY A 138 1.05 22.32 -7.04
N SER A 139 0.18 23.23 -7.39
CA SER A 139 -1.14 22.94 -7.95
C SER A 139 -1.14 22.86 -9.46
#